data_595218f69a740553b96f96cdd1233f6d
#
_entry.id   595218f69a740553b96f96cdd1233f6d
#
_cell.length_a   1.000
_cell.length_b   1.000
_cell.length_c   1.000
_cell.angle_alpha   90.00
_cell.angle_beta   90.00
_cell.angle_gamma   90.00
#
_symmetry.space_group_name_H-M   'P 1'
#
loop_
_entity.id
_entity.type
_entity.pdbx_description
1 polymer ?
#
loop_
_entity_poly.entity_id
_entity_poly.type
_entity_poly.pdbx_seq_one_letter_code
_entity_poly.pdbx_strand_id
1 'polypeptide(L)'
;VLADALLKETGLSKLYERSDANVRQLEGLEAATGWLRGGPAAGQPEPPLELTIHEHDWRLTLNIAEGHKTGFYLDQRDSRKRFADCVQRLNLRKVLNCFCYTGGFSVAALAGMRAAEQAGGQGGGVVTSIDSSGPALERARAHVLLNGFNMAQAQFMDADVNASLRQFLKDGVRFDAIVLDPPKFAPTAAHADRAARAYKDINRLALQLLEPGGVLFTFSCSGGISADLFHKIVASAGADAGVDGYITERLGGAPDHPMTLEFPEGEYLKGLVVMRKA
;
A
#
# COMPACT_ATOMS: atom_id res chain seq x y z
N VAL A 1 4.39 27.25 19.40
CA VAL A 1 4.87 27.92 18.15
C VAL A 1 4.51 27.07 16.93
N LEU A 2 5.05 25.84 16.76
CA LEU A 2 4.78 25.01 15.56
C LEU A 2 3.29 24.67 15.43
N ALA A 3 2.63 24.21 16.51
CA ALA A 3 1.21 23.92 16.53
C ALA A 3 0.35 25.12 16.12
N ASP A 4 0.69 26.31 16.62
CA ASP A 4 -0.08 27.53 16.33
C ASP A 4 0.15 28.00 14.86
N ALA A 5 1.36 27.81 14.35
CA ALA A 5 1.66 28.07 12.94
C ALA A 5 0.87 27.12 12.02
N LEU A 6 0.86 25.82 12.32
CA LEU A 6 0.09 24.83 11.55
C LEU A 6 -1.40 25.18 11.51
N LEU A 7 -2.02 25.49 12.66
CA LEU A 7 -3.44 25.85 12.72
C LEU A 7 -3.73 27.12 11.92
N LYS A 8 -2.83 28.11 11.99
CA LYS A 8 -2.96 29.37 11.24
C LYS A 8 -2.91 29.14 9.73
N GLU A 9 -1.93 28.38 9.25
CA GLU A 9 -1.72 28.16 7.82
C GLU A 9 -2.78 27.24 7.21
N THR A 10 -3.27 26.25 7.99
CA THR A 10 -4.29 25.29 7.51
C THR A 10 -5.73 25.77 7.71
N GLY A 11 -5.96 26.76 8.58
CA GLY A 11 -7.30 27.16 9.01
C GLY A 11 -8.05 26.11 9.85
N LEU A 12 -7.38 25.04 10.26
CA LEU A 12 -7.96 23.98 11.08
C LEU A 12 -8.00 24.38 12.55
N SER A 13 -8.91 23.79 13.32
CA SER A 13 -9.09 24.07 14.75
C SER A 13 -8.60 22.94 15.66
N LYS A 14 -8.25 21.79 15.10
CA LYS A 14 -7.88 20.58 15.84
C LYS A 14 -6.49 20.11 15.44
N LEU A 15 -5.67 19.76 16.44
CA LEU A 15 -4.34 19.20 16.23
C LEU A 15 -4.10 18.07 17.24
N TYR A 16 -3.82 16.88 16.72
CA TYR A 16 -3.48 15.70 17.50
C TYR A 16 -2.02 15.36 17.32
N GLU A 17 -1.27 15.21 18.41
CA GLU A 17 0.12 14.74 18.38
C GLU A 17 0.16 13.22 18.47
N ARG A 18 0.92 12.61 17.59
CA ARG A 18 1.27 11.20 17.62
C ARG A 18 2.73 11.05 17.26
N SER A 19 3.58 11.25 18.27
CA SER A 19 5.03 11.17 18.12
C SER A 19 5.52 9.74 18.23
N ASP A 20 6.52 9.38 17.42
CA ASP A 20 7.18 8.08 17.53
C ASP A 20 7.95 8.01 18.85
N ALA A 21 7.55 7.08 19.73
CA ALA A 21 8.12 6.94 21.06
C ALA A 21 9.62 6.57 21.01
N ASN A 22 10.05 5.74 20.05
CA ASN A 22 11.44 5.33 19.93
C ASN A 22 12.34 6.50 19.51
N VAL A 23 11.90 7.31 18.52
CA VAL A 23 12.65 8.50 18.09
C VAL A 23 12.74 9.51 19.24
N ARG A 24 11.64 9.78 19.94
CA ARG A 24 11.65 10.69 21.10
C ARG A 24 12.61 10.22 22.20
N GLN A 25 12.62 8.92 22.49
CA GLN A 25 13.51 8.35 23.49
C GLN A 25 14.99 8.52 23.10
N LEU A 26 15.33 8.35 21.80
CA LEU A 26 16.69 8.60 21.31
C LEU A 26 17.12 10.06 21.47
N GLU A 27 16.19 10.99 21.45
CA GLU A 27 16.41 12.43 21.67
C GLU A 27 16.25 12.85 23.13
N GLY A 28 16.05 11.92 24.05
CA GLY A 28 15.85 12.20 25.48
C GLY A 28 14.51 12.87 25.81
N LEU A 29 13.49 12.70 24.94
CA LEU A 29 12.17 13.26 25.12
C LEU A 29 11.18 12.18 25.60
N GLU A 30 10.22 12.56 26.40
CA GLU A 30 9.12 11.67 26.82
C GLU A 30 8.17 11.39 25.65
N ALA A 31 7.53 10.20 25.65
CA ALA A 31 6.51 9.88 24.67
C ALA A 31 5.34 10.88 24.78
N ALA A 32 4.85 11.34 23.62
CA ALA A 32 3.74 12.29 23.56
C ALA A 32 2.71 11.82 22.54
N THR A 33 1.46 11.68 22.99
CA THR A 33 0.31 11.35 22.18
C THR A 33 -0.91 12.03 22.78
N GLY A 34 -1.71 12.71 21.96
CA GLY A 34 -2.93 13.37 22.42
C GLY A 34 -3.24 14.66 21.68
N TRP A 35 -4.32 15.29 22.11
CA TRP A 35 -4.73 16.57 21.55
C TRP A 35 -3.83 17.71 22.00
N LEU A 36 -3.16 18.36 21.07
CA LEU A 36 -2.41 19.60 21.33
C LEU A 36 -3.30 20.82 21.29
N ARG A 37 -4.35 20.82 20.44
CA ARG A 37 -5.35 21.88 20.29
C ARG A 37 -6.69 21.27 19.89
N GLY A 38 -7.78 21.91 20.30
CA GLY A 38 -9.14 21.50 19.93
C GLY A 38 -9.57 20.14 20.45
N GLY A 39 -8.93 19.66 21.52
CA GLY A 39 -9.37 18.49 22.28
C GLY A 39 -10.66 18.75 23.05
N PRO A 40 -11.21 17.73 23.76
CA PRO A 40 -12.44 17.85 24.51
C PRO A 40 -12.30 18.89 25.63
N ALA A 41 -13.29 19.76 25.78
CA ALA A 41 -13.41 20.59 26.99
C ALA A 41 -13.82 19.72 28.18
N ALA A 42 -13.54 20.18 29.38
CA ALA A 42 -13.91 19.44 30.60
C ALA A 42 -15.41 19.06 30.58
N GLY A 43 -15.69 17.75 30.68
CA GLY A 43 -17.05 17.20 30.67
C GLY A 43 -17.68 17.04 29.28
N GLN A 44 -16.95 17.32 28.19
CA GLN A 44 -17.42 17.03 26.81
C GLN A 44 -16.87 15.70 26.31
N PRO A 45 -17.60 15.03 25.39
CA PRO A 45 -17.11 13.83 24.75
C PRO A 45 -15.87 14.13 23.92
N GLU A 46 -14.95 13.16 23.87
CA GLU A 46 -13.76 13.26 23.03
C GLU A 46 -14.14 13.38 21.54
N PRO A 47 -13.50 14.29 20.76
CA PRO A 47 -13.71 14.33 19.34
C PRO A 47 -13.36 12.97 18.71
N PRO A 48 -14.06 12.54 17.66
CA PRO A 48 -13.79 11.26 17.03
C PRO A 48 -12.34 11.21 16.53
N LEU A 49 -11.65 10.13 16.90
CA LEU A 49 -10.30 9.81 16.42
C LEU A 49 -10.33 9.10 15.06
N GLU A 50 -11.49 8.56 14.70
CA GLU A 50 -11.71 7.97 13.38
C GLU A 50 -12.17 9.05 12.40
N LEU A 51 -11.47 9.14 11.27
CA LEU A 51 -11.73 10.08 10.19
C LEU A 51 -12.08 9.31 8.92
N THR A 52 -13.04 9.82 8.16
CA THR A 52 -13.27 9.40 6.78
C THR A 52 -12.51 10.33 5.86
N ILE A 53 -11.66 9.74 5.00
CA ILE A 53 -10.95 10.46 3.94
C ILE A 53 -11.53 10.06 2.58
N HIS A 54 -11.40 10.96 1.63
CA HIS A 54 -11.74 10.73 0.24
C HIS A 54 -10.46 10.64 -0.59
N GLU A 55 -10.33 9.57 -1.35
CA GLU A 55 -9.23 9.37 -2.28
C GLU A 55 -9.82 9.01 -3.63
N HIS A 56 -9.71 9.93 -4.59
CA HIS A 56 -10.49 9.86 -5.83
C HIS A 56 -12.00 9.74 -5.53
N ASP A 57 -12.69 8.72 -6.05
CA ASP A 57 -14.10 8.44 -5.78
C ASP A 57 -14.31 7.44 -4.64
N TRP A 58 -13.27 7.13 -3.89
CA TRP A 58 -13.31 6.13 -2.81
C TRP A 58 -13.35 6.78 -1.44
N ARG A 59 -14.01 6.11 -0.50
CA ARG A 59 -14.04 6.48 0.91
C ARG A 59 -13.23 5.48 1.71
N LEU A 60 -12.37 6.00 2.57
CA LEU A 60 -11.53 5.20 3.45
C LEU A 60 -11.60 5.79 4.85
N THR A 61 -11.53 4.96 5.87
CA THR A 61 -11.47 5.40 7.25
C THR A 61 -10.08 5.15 7.83
N LEU A 62 -9.65 6.03 8.70
CA LEU A 62 -8.42 5.88 9.46
C LEU A 62 -8.62 6.34 10.90
N ASN A 63 -7.89 5.76 11.82
CA ASN A 63 -7.82 6.22 13.19
C ASN A 63 -6.50 6.98 13.39
N ILE A 64 -6.59 8.28 13.75
CA ILE A 64 -5.41 9.12 13.90
C ILE A 64 -4.55 8.75 15.11
N ALA A 65 -5.11 8.06 16.11
CA ALA A 65 -4.39 7.61 17.29
C ALA A 65 -3.77 6.21 17.13
N GLU A 66 -4.27 5.40 16.19
CA GLU A 66 -3.92 4.01 16.04
C GLU A 66 -3.41 3.69 14.61
N GLY A 67 -2.86 2.49 14.44
CA GLY A 67 -2.36 2.02 13.14
C GLY A 67 -0.95 2.52 12.81
N HIS A 68 -0.47 2.20 11.61
CA HIS A 68 0.85 2.60 11.15
C HIS A 68 0.85 4.07 10.68
N LYS A 69 1.94 4.80 10.88
CA LYS A 69 2.10 6.22 10.53
C LYS A 69 0.91 7.05 11.07
N THR A 70 0.21 7.74 10.20
CA THR A 70 -0.98 8.55 10.52
C THR A 70 -2.30 7.77 10.41
N GLY A 71 -2.24 6.43 10.36
CA GLY A 71 -3.40 5.54 10.20
C GLY A 71 -3.62 5.05 8.76
N PHE A 72 -2.99 5.70 7.77
CA PHE A 72 -3.08 5.34 6.36
C PHE A 72 -1.80 5.74 5.59
N TYR A 73 -1.60 5.16 4.40
CA TYR A 73 -0.45 5.43 3.52
C TYR A 73 -0.88 6.35 2.37
N LEU A 74 -0.83 7.66 2.58
CA LEU A 74 -1.23 8.69 1.60
C LEU A 74 -0.29 8.73 0.39
N ASP A 75 0.97 8.40 0.60
CA ASP A 75 2.04 8.37 -0.41
C ASP A 75 1.75 7.42 -1.60
N GLN A 76 0.90 6.40 -1.40
CA GLN A 76 0.49 5.44 -2.44
C GLN A 76 -0.79 5.83 -3.21
N ARG A 77 -1.36 7.02 -2.97
CA ARG A 77 -2.63 7.45 -3.57
C ARG A 77 -2.63 7.32 -5.09
N ASP A 78 -1.62 7.86 -5.75
CA ASP A 78 -1.54 7.87 -7.20
C ASP A 78 -1.24 6.47 -7.76
N SER A 79 -0.45 5.66 -7.05
CA SER A 79 -0.21 4.26 -7.40
C SER A 79 -1.49 3.42 -7.34
N ARG A 80 -2.36 3.65 -6.34
CA ARG A 80 -3.67 2.99 -6.27
C ARG A 80 -4.57 3.38 -7.43
N LYS A 81 -4.58 4.66 -7.83
CA LYS A 81 -5.33 5.11 -9.01
C LYS A 81 -4.81 4.46 -10.28
N ARG A 82 -3.49 4.44 -10.49
CA ARG A 82 -2.86 3.78 -11.64
C ARG A 82 -3.20 2.29 -11.69
N PHE A 83 -3.26 1.64 -10.53
CA PHE A 83 -3.66 0.25 -10.43
C PHE A 83 -5.13 0.05 -10.83
N ALA A 84 -6.06 0.88 -10.31
CA ALA A 84 -7.48 0.83 -10.70
C ALA A 84 -7.66 1.01 -12.20
N ASP A 85 -6.97 1.99 -12.81
CA ASP A 85 -7.03 2.26 -14.26
C ASP A 85 -6.47 1.08 -15.07
N CYS A 86 -5.41 0.43 -14.56
CA CYS A 86 -4.86 -0.77 -15.18
C CYS A 86 -5.86 -1.95 -15.14
N VAL A 87 -6.47 -2.19 -13.98
CA VAL A 87 -7.50 -3.22 -13.78
C VAL A 87 -8.68 -2.99 -14.74
N GLN A 88 -9.17 -1.75 -14.84
CA GLN A 88 -10.24 -1.39 -15.74
C GLN A 88 -9.86 -1.62 -17.20
N ARG A 89 -8.73 -1.03 -17.65
CA ARG A 89 -8.31 -1.04 -19.04
C ARG A 89 -8.04 -2.44 -19.59
N LEU A 90 -7.42 -3.30 -18.76
CA LEU A 90 -7.08 -4.67 -19.14
C LEU A 90 -8.13 -5.69 -18.74
N ASN A 91 -9.23 -5.25 -18.11
CA ASN A 91 -10.31 -6.11 -17.61
C ASN A 91 -9.80 -7.26 -16.72
N LEU A 92 -8.89 -6.92 -15.77
CA LEU A 92 -8.27 -7.89 -14.87
C LEU A 92 -9.28 -8.32 -13.78
N ARG A 93 -9.40 -9.62 -13.55
CA ARG A 93 -10.49 -10.19 -12.73
C ARG A 93 -10.02 -11.00 -11.52
N LYS A 94 -8.82 -11.57 -11.57
CA LYS A 94 -8.20 -12.30 -10.48
C LYS A 94 -7.03 -11.49 -9.93
N VAL A 95 -7.27 -10.73 -8.86
CA VAL A 95 -6.28 -9.83 -8.26
C VAL A 95 -5.79 -10.39 -6.93
N LEU A 96 -4.49 -10.37 -6.72
CA LEU A 96 -3.85 -10.65 -5.44
C LEU A 96 -3.21 -9.37 -4.88
N ASN A 97 -3.62 -8.97 -3.69
CA ASN A 97 -3.04 -7.84 -2.96
C ASN A 97 -2.28 -8.35 -1.73
N CYS A 98 -0.96 -8.34 -1.79
CA CYS A 98 -0.06 -8.78 -0.74
C CYS A 98 0.38 -7.61 0.14
N PHE A 99 0.47 -7.84 1.46
CA PHE A 99 0.75 -6.80 2.46
C PHE A 99 -0.32 -5.71 2.38
N CYS A 100 -1.58 -6.15 2.30
CA CYS A 100 -2.68 -5.28 1.91
C CYS A 100 -3.02 -4.21 2.94
N TYR A 101 -2.53 -4.32 4.19
CA TYR A 101 -2.82 -3.43 5.29
C TYR A 101 -4.35 -3.20 5.41
N THR A 102 -4.81 -1.95 5.36
CA THR A 102 -6.24 -1.60 5.40
C THR A 102 -6.92 -1.65 4.03
N GLY A 103 -6.34 -2.32 3.05
CA GLY A 103 -6.97 -2.67 1.78
C GLY A 103 -7.11 -1.55 0.75
N GLY A 104 -6.26 -0.52 0.78
CA GLY A 104 -6.34 0.58 -0.20
C GLY A 104 -6.25 0.09 -1.65
N PHE A 105 -5.30 -0.79 -1.98
CA PHE A 105 -5.21 -1.41 -3.31
C PHE A 105 -6.35 -2.39 -3.59
N SER A 106 -6.95 -3.01 -2.56
CA SER A 106 -8.12 -3.87 -2.74
C SER A 106 -9.35 -3.06 -3.18
N VAL A 107 -9.57 -1.90 -2.55
CA VAL A 107 -10.62 -0.94 -2.96
C VAL A 107 -10.37 -0.46 -4.38
N ALA A 108 -9.13 -0.11 -4.73
CA ALA A 108 -8.73 0.31 -6.07
C ALA A 108 -9.01 -0.78 -7.13
N ALA A 109 -8.67 -2.05 -6.83
CA ALA A 109 -8.96 -3.18 -7.70
C ALA A 109 -10.46 -3.35 -7.96
N LEU A 110 -11.27 -3.36 -6.89
CA LEU A 110 -12.73 -3.50 -6.99
C LEU A 110 -13.36 -2.32 -7.77
N ALA A 111 -12.85 -1.10 -7.57
CA ALA A 111 -13.28 0.05 -8.35
C ALA A 111 -12.96 -0.09 -9.84
N GLY A 112 -11.74 -0.55 -10.17
CA GLY A 112 -11.34 -0.84 -11.55
C GLY A 112 -12.19 -1.93 -12.20
N MET A 113 -12.48 -3.03 -11.46
CA MET A 113 -13.37 -4.10 -11.94
C MET A 113 -14.79 -3.59 -12.20
N ARG A 114 -15.36 -2.80 -11.28
CA ARG A 114 -16.68 -2.19 -11.44
C ARG A 114 -16.72 -1.25 -12.64
N ALA A 115 -15.68 -0.44 -12.83
CA ALA A 115 -15.59 0.45 -13.99
C ALA A 115 -15.45 -0.31 -15.33
N ALA A 116 -14.70 -1.43 -15.34
CA ALA A 116 -14.61 -2.31 -16.50
C ALA A 116 -15.97 -2.91 -16.86
N GLU A 117 -16.71 -3.43 -15.87
CA GLU A 117 -18.06 -3.99 -16.06
C GLU A 117 -19.03 -2.95 -16.60
N GLN A 118 -19.02 -1.73 -16.06
CA GLN A 118 -19.85 -0.61 -16.56
C GLN A 118 -19.50 -0.21 -17.99
N ALA A 119 -18.26 -0.41 -18.43
CA ALA A 119 -17.81 -0.19 -19.81
C ALA A 119 -18.09 -1.39 -20.75
N GLY A 120 -18.82 -2.41 -20.31
CA GLY A 120 -19.15 -3.61 -21.09
C GLY A 120 -18.16 -4.76 -20.98
N GLY A 121 -17.19 -4.66 -20.07
CA GLY A 121 -16.28 -5.77 -19.74
C GLY A 121 -16.98 -6.89 -18.97
N GLN A 122 -16.25 -8.00 -18.76
CA GLN A 122 -16.77 -9.13 -18.01
C GLN A 122 -16.86 -8.80 -16.51
N GLY A 123 -17.98 -9.09 -15.87
CA GLY A 123 -18.16 -8.97 -14.43
C GLY A 123 -17.61 -10.17 -13.61
N GLY A 124 -17.77 -10.13 -12.29
CA GLY A 124 -17.53 -11.25 -11.38
C GLY A 124 -16.05 -11.48 -11.02
N GLY A 125 -15.21 -10.44 -11.06
CA GLY A 125 -13.83 -10.50 -10.60
C GLY A 125 -13.70 -10.65 -9.06
N VAL A 126 -12.56 -11.15 -8.58
CA VAL A 126 -12.26 -11.38 -7.16
C VAL A 126 -10.89 -10.79 -6.80
N VAL A 127 -10.85 -10.11 -5.67
CA VAL A 127 -9.61 -9.62 -5.03
C VAL A 127 -9.32 -10.49 -3.82
N THR A 128 -8.17 -11.16 -3.80
CA THR A 128 -7.63 -11.83 -2.63
C THR A 128 -6.62 -10.91 -1.95
N SER A 129 -6.83 -10.60 -0.69
CA SER A 129 -6.01 -9.68 0.11
C SER A 129 -5.35 -10.43 1.25
N ILE A 130 -4.03 -10.28 1.41
CA ILE A 130 -3.25 -10.98 2.43
C ILE A 130 -2.53 -9.95 3.30
N ASP A 131 -2.67 -10.09 4.60
CA ASP A 131 -1.90 -9.38 5.62
C ASP A 131 -1.81 -10.23 6.89
N SER A 132 -0.82 -9.99 7.73
CA SER A 132 -0.66 -10.65 9.03
C SER A 132 -1.29 -9.88 10.18
N SER A 133 -1.99 -8.78 9.90
CA SER A 133 -2.66 -7.94 10.87
C SER A 133 -4.17 -8.12 10.78
N GLY A 134 -4.74 -8.92 11.67
CA GLY A 134 -6.20 -9.09 11.78
C GLY A 134 -6.96 -7.76 11.87
N PRO A 135 -6.56 -6.80 12.73
CA PRO A 135 -7.21 -5.48 12.80
C PRO A 135 -7.15 -4.69 11.48
N ALA A 136 -6.06 -4.79 10.72
CA ALA A 136 -5.96 -4.15 9.41
C ALA A 136 -6.92 -4.80 8.40
N LEU A 137 -7.04 -6.13 8.41
CA LEU A 137 -7.98 -6.86 7.56
C LEU A 137 -9.45 -6.54 7.89
N GLU A 138 -9.80 -6.37 9.16
CA GLU A 138 -11.15 -5.94 9.54
C GLU A 138 -11.46 -4.53 9.00
N ARG A 139 -10.51 -3.61 9.06
CA ARG A 139 -10.65 -2.29 8.43
C ARG A 139 -10.74 -2.38 6.91
N ALA A 140 -9.98 -3.27 6.29
CA ALA A 140 -10.07 -3.52 4.85
C ALA A 140 -11.46 -4.02 4.42
N ARG A 141 -12.07 -4.93 5.21
CA ARG A 141 -13.47 -5.36 5.01
C ARG A 141 -14.45 -4.19 5.10
N ALA A 142 -14.28 -3.35 6.13
CA ALA A 142 -15.10 -2.17 6.32
C ALA A 142 -14.99 -1.18 5.13
N HIS A 143 -13.79 -1.02 4.57
CA HIS A 143 -13.57 -0.18 3.38
C HIS A 143 -14.29 -0.72 2.14
N VAL A 144 -14.32 -2.03 1.94
CA VAL A 144 -15.07 -2.67 0.84
C VAL A 144 -16.56 -2.33 0.97
N LEU A 145 -17.13 -2.51 2.16
CA LEU A 145 -18.53 -2.20 2.45
C LEU A 145 -18.85 -0.70 2.32
N LEU A 146 -17.96 0.16 2.87
CA LEU A 146 -18.11 1.62 2.82
C LEU A 146 -18.23 2.16 1.38
N ASN A 147 -17.59 1.48 0.42
CA ASN A 147 -17.64 1.83 -1.00
C ASN A 147 -18.75 1.08 -1.79
N GLY A 148 -19.60 0.34 -1.11
CA GLY A 148 -20.70 -0.39 -1.72
C GLY A 148 -20.25 -1.49 -2.68
N PHE A 149 -19.08 -2.10 -2.43
CA PHE A 149 -18.63 -3.26 -3.19
C PHE A 149 -19.24 -4.56 -2.61
N ASN A 150 -19.40 -5.55 -3.48
CA ASN A 150 -19.90 -6.85 -3.07
C ASN A 150 -18.80 -7.65 -2.34
N MET A 151 -19.05 -8.03 -1.09
CA MET A 151 -18.12 -8.83 -0.29
C MET A 151 -17.78 -10.19 -0.90
N ALA A 152 -18.63 -10.74 -1.77
CA ALA A 152 -18.31 -11.97 -2.50
C ALA A 152 -17.13 -11.80 -3.49
N GLN A 153 -16.80 -10.56 -3.84
CA GLN A 153 -15.66 -10.21 -4.68
C GLN A 153 -14.36 -9.91 -3.89
N ALA A 154 -14.40 -9.98 -2.54
CA ALA A 154 -13.27 -9.63 -1.69
C ALA A 154 -12.98 -10.76 -0.69
N GLN A 155 -11.85 -11.41 -0.85
CA GLN A 155 -11.34 -12.43 0.06
C GLN A 155 -10.21 -11.85 0.91
N PHE A 156 -10.17 -12.19 2.21
CA PHE A 156 -9.18 -11.71 3.13
C PHE A 156 -8.54 -12.89 3.88
N MET A 157 -7.21 -12.92 3.88
CA MET A 157 -6.42 -13.97 4.52
C MET A 157 -5.51 -13.35 5.59
N ASP A 158 -5.73 -13.71 6.85
CA ASP A 158 -4.78 -13.44 7.94
C ASP A 158 -3.69 -14.50 7.88
N ALA A 159 -2.57 -14.15 7.19
CA ALA A 159 -1.52 -15.10 6.90
C ALA A 159 -0.19 -14.42 6.55
N ASP A 160 0.90 -15.19 6.67
CA ASP A 160 2.20 -14.79 6.12
C ASP A 160 2.14 -14.80 4.59
N VAL A 161 2.53 -13.65 3.99
CA VAL A 161 2.50 -13.46 2.54
C VAL A 161 3.42 -14.46 1.83
N ASN A 162 4.63 -14.66 2.35
CA ASN A 162 5.62 -15.52 1.70
C ASN A 162 5.18 -16.99 1.67
N ALA A 163 4.62 -17.46 2.79
CA ALA A 163 4.04 -18.81 2.88
C ALA A 163 2.84 -18.96 1.93
N SER A 164 1.97 -17.93 1.87
CA SER A 164 0.79 -17.93 0.99
C SER A 164 1.17 -17.95 -0.50
N LEU A 165 2.16 -17.16 -0.93
CA LEU A 165 2.65 -17.17 -2.31
C LEU A 165 3.18 -18.57 -2.71
N ARG A 166 3.94 -19.24 -1.83
CA ARG A 166 4.43 -20.61 -2.07
C ARG A 166 3.30 -21.62 -2.14
N GLN A 167 2.28 -21.47 -1.28
CA GLN A 167 1.13 -22.36 -1.29
C GLN A 167 0.33 -22.19 -2.58
N PHE A 168 0.06 -20.95 -3.03
CA PHE A 168 -0.62 -20.70 -4.32
C PHE A 168 0.13 -21.33 -5.51
N LEU A 169 1.47 -21.25 -5.52
CA LEU A 169 2.27 -21.91 -6.56
C LEU A 169 2.09 -23.42 -6.54
N LYS A 170 2.12 -24.04 -5.35
CA LYS A 170 1.91 -25.47 -5.16
C LYS A 170 0.52 -25.91 -5.63
N ASP A 171 -0.50 -25.08 -5.37
CA ASP A 171 -1.89 -25.33 -5.73
C ASP A 171 -2.20 -24.98 -7.19
N GLY A 172 -1.21 -24.49 -7.94
CA GLY A 172 -1.39 -24.11 -9.35
C GLY A 172 -2.26 -22.86 -9.57
N VAL A 173 -2.47 -22.05 -8.52
CA VAL A 173 -3.26 -20.81 -8.63
C VAL A 173 -2.51 -19.79 -9.47
N ARG A 174 -3.24 -18.99 -10.27
CA ARG A 174 -2.70 -17.89 -11.06
C ARG A 174 -3.57 -16.64 -10.90
N PHE A 175 -2.97 -15.47 -11.15
CA PHE A 175 -3.62 -14.17 -11.01
C PHE A 175 -3.36 -13.30 -12.25
N ASP A 176 -4.35 -12.47 -12.60
CA ASP A 176 -4.23 -11.49 -13.69
C ASP A 176 -3.40 -10.28 -13.25
N ALA A 177 -3.52 -9.91 -11.95
CA ALA A 177 -2.74 -8.85 -11.36
C ALA A 177 -2.29 -9.18 -9.94
N ILE A 178 -1.10 -8.72 -9.58
CA ILE A 178 -0.55 -8.86 -8.23
C ILE A 178 -0.01 -7.51 -7.77
N VAL A 179 -0.28 -7.14 -6.52
CA VAL A 179 0.36 -6.02 -5.82
C VAL A 179 1.26 -6.58 -4.73
N LEU A 180 2.52 -6.12 -4.71
CA LEU A 180 3.49 -6.35 -3.64
C LEU A 180 3.89 -5.00 -3.03
N ASP A 181 3.36 -4.66 -1.87
CA ASP A 181 3.72 -3.44 -1.12
C ASP A 181 4.24 -3.80 0.28
N PRO A 182 5.41 -4.47 0.36
CA PRO A 182 5.94 -5.00 1.60
C PRO A 182 6.44 -3.89 2.55
N PRO A 183 6.51 -4.17 3.86
CA PRO A 183 7.15 -3.27 4.82
C PRO A 183 8.64 -3.11 4.52
N LYS A 184 9.28 -2.16 5.21
CA LYS A 184 10.73 -1.91 5.08
C LYS A 184 11.56 -3.14 5.45
N PHE A 185 12.18 -3.80 4.48
CA PHE A 185 13.13 -4.90 4.72
C PHE A 185 14.54 -4.41 5.04
N ALA A 186 14.91 -3.19 4.61
CA ALA A 186 16.19 -2.55 4.89
C ALA A 186 15.98 -1.12 5.40
N PRO A 187 15.94 -0.89 6.73
CA PRO A 187 15.90 0.46 7.28
C PRO A 187 17.16 1.28 6.91
N THR A 188 18.32 0.61 6.82
CA THR A 188 19.61 1.24 6.50
C THR A 188 20.36 0.46 5.42
N ALA A 189 21.37 1.08 4.81
CA ALA A 189 22.23 0.47 3.80
C ALA A 189 22.93 -0.82 4.28
N ALA A 190 23.25 -0.92 5.57
CA ALA A 190 23.86 -2.13 6.16
C ALA A 190 22.99 -3.39 6.02
N HIS A 191 21.69 -3.23 5.80
CA HIS A 191 20.72 -4.34 5.63
C HIS A 191 20.38 -4.61 4.16
N ALA A 192 20.98 -3.87 3.21
CA ALA A 192 20.61 -3.89 1.78
C ALA A 192 20.66 -5.30 1.17
N ASP A 193 21.74 -6.06 1.42
CA ASP A 193 21.91 -7.41 0.83
C ASP A 193 20.85 -8.40 1.31
N ARG A 194 20.51 -8.37 2.60
CA ARG A 194 19.46 -9.23 3.16
C ARG A 194 18.09 -8.85 2.58
N ALA A 195 17.82 -7.55 2.50
CA ALA A 195 16.57 -7.04 1.94
C ALA A 195 16.47 -7.33 0.45
N ALA A 196 17.57 -7.19 -0.32
CA ALA A 196 17.60 -7.51 -1.73
C ALA A 196 17.19 -8.97 -1.99
N ARG A 197 17.67 -9.92 -1.17
CA ARG A 197 17.26 -11.33 -1.25
C ARG A 197 15.77 -11.51 -0.95
N ALA A 198 15.24 -10.82 0.07
CA ALA A 198 13.83 -10.91 0.43
C ALA A 198 12.93 -10.31 -0.68
N TYR A 199 13.27 -9.13 -1.19
CA TYR A 199 12.57 -8.53 -2.35
C TYR A 199 12.63 -9.43 -3.58
N LYS A 200 13.81 -10.01 -3.89
CA LYS A 200 13.97 -10.92 -5.02
C LYS A 200 13.06 -12.14 -4.89
N ASP A 201 13.00 -12.76 -3.71
CA ASP A 201 12.20 -13.97 -3.50
C ASP A 201 10.71 -13.72 -3.67
N ILE A 202 10.15 -12.66 -3.04
CA ILE A 202 8.71 -12.37 -3.20
C ILE A 202 8.36 -11.96 -4.63
N ASN A 203 9.22 -11.21 -5.31
CA ASN A 203 8.99 -10.83 -6.71
C ASN A 203 9.05 -12.04 -7.65
N ARG A 204 10.01 -12.96 -7.43
CA ARG A 204 10.10 -14.22 -8.17
C ARG A 204 8.83 -15.05 -8.02
N LEU A 205 8.34 -15.22 -6.79
CA LEU A 205 7.10 -15.96 -6.52
C LEU A 205 5.89 -15.29 -7.19
N ALA A 206 5.77 -13.97 -7.08
CA ALA A 206 4.68 -13.22 -7.72
C ALA A 206 4.72 -13.33 -9.25
N LEU A 207 5.88 -13.19 -9.88
CA LEU A 207 6.03 -13.34 -11.34
C LEU A 207 5.64 -14.75 -11.81
N GLN A 208 5.96 -15.79 -11.03
CA GLN A 208 5.52 -17.16 -11.33
C GLN A 208 4.00 -17.34 -11.18
N LEU A 209 3.34 -16.57 -10.32
CA LEU A 209 1.89 -16.61 -10.09
C LEU A 209 1.08 -15.81 -11.09
N LEU A 210 1.70 -14.92 -11.88
CA LEU A 210 0.99 -14.17 -12.92
C LEU A 210 0.59 -15.06 -14.09
N GLU A 211 -0.59 -14.84 -14.63
CA GLU A 211 -0.96 -15.33 -15.95
C GLU A 211 -0.12 -14.66 -17.05
N PRO A 212 0.07 -15.28 -18.23
CA PRO A 212 0.59 -14.59 -19.42
C PRO A 212 -0.24 -13.33 -19.72
N GLY A 213 0.42 -12.19 -19.95
CA GLY A 213 -0.24 -10.88 -20.07
C GLY A 213 -0.62 -10.23 -18.74
N GLY A 214 -0.43 -10.90 -17.62
CA GLY A 214 -0.73 -10.37 -16.27
C GLY A 214 0.24 -9.27 -15.82
N VAL A 215 -0.15 -8.52 -14.80
CA VAL A 215 0.56 -7.30 -14.35
C VAL A 215 0.95 -7.39 -12.87
N LEU A 216 2.20 -7.06 -12.57
CA LEU A 216 2.74 -6.91 -11.22
C LEU A 216 2.98 -5.44 -10.91
N PHE A 217 2.36 -4.94 -9.85
CA PHE A 217 2.73 -3.71 -9.17
C PHE A 217 3.59 -4.05 -7.96
N THR A 218 4.85 -3.67 -7.97
CA THR A 218 5.78 -4.01 -6.88
C THR A 218 6.49 -2.79 -6.35
N PHE A 219 6.60 -2.70 -5.02
CA PHE A 219 7.10 -1.52 -4.32
C PHE A 219 8.23 -1.84 -3.35
N SER A 220 9.03 -0.82 -3.06
CA SER A 220 9.98 -0.79 -1.96
C SER A 220 9.99 0.60 -1.31
N CYS A 221 9.74 0.65 -0.01
CA CYS A 221 9.91 1.85 0.82
C CYS A 221 11.20 1.82 1.65
N SER A 222 12.12 0.89 1.36
CA SER A 222 13.40 0.75 2.08
C SER A 222 14.40 1.80 1.65
N GLY A 223 14.88 2.66 2.58
CA GLY A 223 15.91 3.66 2.30
C GLY A 223 17.25 3.07 1.87
N GLY A 224 17.60 1.84 2.33
CA GLY A 224 18.80 1.13 1.91
C GLY A 224 18.75 0.51 0.51
N ILE A 225 17.62 0.61 -0.20
CA ILE A 225 17.44 0.09 -1.57
C ILE A 225 17.19 1.27 -2.51
N SER A 226 18.16 1.57 -3.37
CA SER A 226 17.99 2.60 -4.41
C SER A 226 17.05 2.15 -5.52
N ALA A 227 16.54 3.08 -6.33
CA ALA A 227 15.69 2.77 -7.48
C ALA A 227 16.37 1.86 -8.50
N ASP A 228 17.68 2.08 -8.76
CA ASP A 228 18.48 1.23 -9.64
C ASP A 228 18.64 -0.19 -9.08
N LEU A 229 18.96 -0.30 -7.79
CA LEU A 229 19.06 -1.61 -7.12
C LEU A 229 17.74 -2.35 -7.13
N PHE A 230 16.61 -1.66 -6.85
CA PHE A 230 15.29 -2.27 -6.89
C PHE A 230 14.94 -2.81 -8.28
N HIS A 231 15.24 -2.04 -9.33
CA HIS A 231 15.08 -2.51 -10.71
C HIS A 231 15.89 -3.78 -10.98
N LYS A 232 17.17 -3.81 -10.59
CA LYS A 232 18.05 -4.99 -10.77
C LYS A 232 17.53 -6.22 -10.00
N ILE A 233 17.00 -6.01 -8.80
CA ILE A 233 16.38 -7.06 -7.98
C ILE A 233 15.18 -7.67 -8.71
N VAL A 234 14.26 -6.84 -9.21
CA VAL A 234 13.05 -7.30 -9.90
C VAL A 234 13.41 -7.98 -11.23
N ALA A 235 14.36 -7.43 -12.00
CA ALA A 235 14.85 -8.05 -13.23
C ALA A 235 15.48 -9.43 -12.96
N SER A 236 16.32 -9.54 -11.92
CA SER A 236 16.90 -10.81 -11.48
C SER A 236 15.84 -11.82 -11.00
N ALA A 237 14.76 -11.33 -10.35
CA ALA A 237 13.62 -12.17 -9.96
C ALA A 237 12.89 -12.74 -11.19
N GLY A 238 12.73 -11.96 -12.27
CA GLY A 238 12.16 -12.42 -13.54
C GLY A 238 12.99 -13.51 -14.17
N ALA A 239 14.32 -13.34 -14.23
CA ALA A 239 15.23 -14.36 -14.74
C ALA A 239 15.12 -15.67 -13.95
N ASP A 240 15.13 -15.60 -12.61
CA ASP A 240 15.00 -16.79 -11.74
C ASP A 240 13.60 -17.43 -11.82
N ALA A 241 12.58 -16.65 -12.13
CA ALA A 241 11.21 -17.13 -12.35
C ALA A 241 11.03 -17.83 -13.70
N GLY A 242 11.96 -17.63 -14.65
CA GLY A 242 11.79 -18.03 -16.04
C GLY A 242 10.67 -17.26 -16.74
N VAL A 243 10.45 -16.00 -16.34
CA VAL A 243 9.36 -15.15 -16.84
C VAL A 243 9.94 -13.94 -17.55
N ASP A 244 9.58 -13.80 -18.81
CA ASP A 244 9.84 -12.60 -19.60
C ASP A 244 8.77 -11.54 -19.37
N GLY A 245 9.17 -10.27 -19.32
CA GLY A 245 8.25 -9.17 -19.11
C GLY A 245 8.82 -7.81 -19.50
N TYR A 246 7.96 -6.82 -19.43
CA TYR A 246 8.29 -5.41 -19.67
C TYR A 246 8.06 -4.61 -18.40
N ILE A 247 9.00 -3.75 -18.01
CA ILE A 247 8.73 -2.69 -17.04
C ILE A 247 8.07 -1.56 -17.83
N THR A 248 6.77 -1.39 -17.65
CA THR A 248 5.97 -0.43 -18.41
C THR A 248 5.91 0.93 -17.75
N GLU A 249 6.12 1.00 -16.41
CA GLU A 249 6.04 2.25 -15.67
C GLU A 249 6.91 2.20 -14.41
N ARG A 250 7.41 3.38 -14.00
CA ARG A 250 8.03 3.62 -12.70
C ARG A 250 7.10 4.48 -11.87
N LEU A 251 6.89 4.09 -10.62
CA LEU A 251 6.01 4.77 -9.68
C LEU A 251 6.83 5.28 -8.49
N GLY A 252 6.33 6.33 -7.83
CA GLY A 252 6.93 6.94 -6.66
C GLY A 252 5.86 7.43 -5.69
N GLY A 253 6.25 8.27 -4.74
CA GLY A 253 5.31 8.93 -3.83
C GLY A 253 4.38 9.89 -4.59
N ALA A 254 3.14 10.02 -4.08
CA ALA A 254 2.18 10.97 -4.61
C ALA A 254 2.69 12.43 -4.44
N PRO A 255 2.18 13.41 -5.22
CA PRO A 255 2.69 14.79 -5.23
C PRO A 255 2.64 15.53 -3.89
N ASP A 256 1.83 15.09 -2.95
CA ASP A 256 1.79 15.58 -1.56
C ASP A 256 2.91 15.00 -0.66
N HIS A 257 3.77 14.16 -1.24
CA HIS A 257 5.03 13.67 -0.65
C HIS A 257 6.21 14.10 -1.54
N PRO A 258 6.43 15.41 -1.72
CA PRO A 258 7.48 15.89 -2.61
C PRO A 258 8.86 15.61 -2.02
N MET A 259 9.81 15.39 -2.90
CA MET A 259 11.23 15.43 -2.59
C MET A 259 11.72 16.85 -2.79
N THR A 260 12.44 17.42 -1.81
CA THR A 260 13.08 18.71 -1.99
C THR A 260 14.44 18.56 -2.67
N LEU A 261 14.92 19.62 -3.32
CA LEU A 261 16.23 19.60 -4.01
C LEU A 261 17.39 19.36 -3.04
N GLU A 262 17.22 19.81 -1.78
CA GLU A 262 18.24 19.69 -0.73
C GLU A 262 18.19 18.36 0.02
N PHE A 263 17.13 17.56 -0.18
CA PHE A 263 16.91 16.31 0.55
C PHE A 263 16.48 15.17 -0.40
N PRO A 264 17.40 14.67 -1.23
CA PRO A 264 17.12 13.60 -2.19
C PRO A 264 16.69 12.27 -1.52
N GLU A 265 17.01 12.07 -0.25
CA GLU A 265 16.55 10.93 0.56
C GLU A 265 15.02 10.90 0.75
N GLY A 266 14.34 12.00 0.42
CA GLY A 266 12.87 12.06 0.32
C GLY A 266 12.31 11.10 -0.73
N GLU A 267 13.10 10.65 -1.71
CA GLU A 267 12.73 9.59 -2.67
C GLU A 267 12.82 8.20 -2.00
N TYR A 268 11.96 7.93 -1.03
CA TYR A 268 11.97 6.66 -0.32
C TYR A 268 11.07 5.59 -0.94
N LEU A 269 10.00 5.95 -1.66
CA LEU A 269 9.07 5.04 -2.31
C LEU A 269 9.48 4.79 -3.76
N LYS A 270 9.75 3.56 -4.11
CA LYS A 270 10.06 3.10 -5.47
C LYS A 270 9.05 2.04 -5.88
N GLY A 271 8.41 2.22 -7.03
CA GLY A 271 7.49 1.26 -7.60
C GLY A 271 7.82 0.92 -9.05
N LEU A 272 7.49 -0.30 -9.44
CA LEU A 272 7.59 -0.77 -10.82
C LEU A 272 6.28 -1.44 -11.22
N VAL A 273 5.82 -1.13 -12.42
CA VAL A 273 4.75 -1.88 -13.08
C VAL A 273 5.40 -2.81 -14.10
N VAL A 274 5.24 -4.11 -13.88
CA VAL A 274 5.82 -5.15 -14.75
C VAL A 274 4.68 -5.90 -15.43
N MET A 275 4.69 -5.97 -16.74
CA MET A 275 3.76 -6.78 -17.53
C MET A 275 4.48 -8.05 -17.98
N ARG A 276 3.96 -9.22 -17.61
CA ARG A 276 4.44 -10.50 -18.11
C ARG A 276 4.11 -10.63 -19.59
N LYS A 277 5.06 -11.10 -20.40
CA LYS A 277 4.78 -11.44 -21.81
C LYS A 277 3.73 -12.55 -21.89
N ALA A 278 2.91 -12.46 -22.94
CA ALA A 278 1.91 -13.48 -23.27
C ALA A 278 2.59 -14.80 -23.71
#